data_5b0ea7f2e06f0412e49e1a7057a939f6
#
_entry.id   5b0ea7f2e06f0412e49e1a7057a939f6
#
_cell.length_a   1.000
_cell.length_b   1.000
_cell.length_c   1.000
_cell.angle_alpha   90.00
_cell.angle_beta   90.00
_cell.angle_gamma   90.00
#
_symmetry.space_group_name_H-M   'P 1'
#
loop_
_entity.id
_entity.type
_entity.pdbx_description
1 polymer ?
#
loop_
_entity_poly.entity_id
_entity_poly.type
_entity_poly.pdbx_seq_one_letter_code
_entity_poly.pdbx_strand_id
1 'polypeptide(L)'
;MSQVLTANEIRENTAGSSWTGYLPAVLVIAGAFAMLFLRLEIGAKFISDTALMMLALACYILAALFQLTNLYAPSEMAQRIGLWSGALGVFFNLSSWLVRWVAAFDFEIVQLRAAGSMETPWMFRYIPFANLYDLSLAFAFGAGITTLLLSNRKNFQFLSAFTLPLAAIILTLARFIGGEHSNLMPILDSYWRPIHVGVAALSYGVTLVCFAIAVIYLLKDNVKVESMAIWASVFALGVFATISKFSVFTDFVYRAGIFVPGSPKPVSAPFRLEIPYVGLSLVIAGVLCLGMIVSFLLYLYKNNEAAKKIGHILLKLSLVAQILAIAFLVSGIKSATNVNAQLQQQTGSNPKEYITAGRALAERRQMTFQEFSQITPAQFEQAGKQYLTQNGQQMYLSLNTNPVELAGLITAFAGLLFVLLFSFRTDKLRERLPSLDSLDGLMYKTACLAFAGLAMLLITGAIWANESWGRPWGFDSKETGALIAWLTYAAFLHTRISRGWSGRSSAYFAILGFLFVIFTYLGVSYLLPGLHSYA
;
A
#
# COMPACT_ATOMS: atom_id res chain seq x y z
N MET A 1 -3.50 -27.81 -34.92
CA MET A 1 -3.56 -29.20 -34.45
C MET A 1 -3.72 -29.18 -32.95
N SER A 2 -4.91 -29.43 -32.44
CA SER A 2 -5.20 -29.57 -31.02
C SER A 2 -4.61 -30.89 -30.53
N GLN A 3 -3.54 -30.83 -29.72
CA GLN A 3 -3.09 -32.03 -29.00
C GLN A 3 -4.22 -32.43 -28.02
N VAL A 4 -4.80 -33.59 -28.28
CA VAL A 4 -5.69 -34.25 -27.34
C VAL A 4 -4.82 -34.69 -26.16
N LEU A 5 -4.99 -34.04 -25.01
CA LEU A 5 -4.32 -34.44 -23.77
C LEU A 5 -4.63 -35.90 -23.48
N THR A 6 -3.62 -36.69 -23.21
CA THR A 6 -3.81 -38.10 -22.85
C THR A 6 -4.57 -38.21 -21.51
N ALA A 7 -5.33 -39.30 -21.32
CA ALA A 7 -6.10 -39.51 -20.09
C ALA A 7 -5.25 -39.47 -18.81
N ASN A 8 -3.95 -39.71 -18.89
CA ASN A 8 -3.00 -39.55 -17.78
C ASN A 8 -2.68 -38.09 -17.48
N GLU A 9 -2.51 -37.21 -18.49
CA GLU A 9 -2.29 -35.78 -18.30
C GLU A 9 -3.55 -35.11 -17.75
N ILE A 10 -4.73 -35.56 -18.14
CA ILE A 10 -6.00 -35.13 -17.55
C ILE A 10 -6.10 -35.59 -16.09
N ARG A 11 -5.66 -36.82 -15.78
CA ARG A 11 -5.63 -37.34 -14.41
C ARG A 11 -4.61 -36.64 -13.51
N GLU A 12 -3.43 -36.32 -13.99
CA GLU A 12 -2.45 -35.50 -13.24
C GLU A 12 -2.93 -34.05 -13.02
N ASN A 13 -3.62 -33.46 -13.99
CA ASN A 13 -4.23 -32.15 -13.84
C ASN A 13 -5.49 -32.13 -12.94
N THR A 14 -6.21 -33.25 -12.82
CA THR A 14 -7.38 -33.39 -11.94
C THR A 14 -7.05 -34.02 -10.58
N ALA A 15 -5.93 -34.69 -10.41
CA ALA A 15 -5.52 -35.38 -9.18
C ALA A 15 -4.96 -34.45 -8.09
N GLY A 16 -5.24 -33.17 -8.07
CA GLY A 16 -4.57 -32.24 -7.19
C GLY A 16 -5.41 -31.30 -6.33
N SER A 17 -6.73 -31.42 -6.31
CA SER A 17 -7.56 -30.65 -5.38
C SER A 17 -8.06 -31.50 -4.23
N SER A 18 -7.14 -32.08 -3.46
CA SER A 18 -7.55 -32.64 -2.17
C SER A 18 -7.89 -31.48 -1.23
N TRP A 19 -8.97 -31.60 -0.46
CA TRP A 19 -9.35 -30.65 0.58
C TRP A 19 -8.19 -30.32 1.54
N THR A 20 -7.24 -31.25 1.72
CA THR A 20 -6.01 -31.07 2.51
C THR A 20 -5.13 -29.92 2.01
N GLY A 21 -5.20 -29.57 0.73
CA GLY A 21 -4.44 -28.43 0.19
C GLY A 21 -4.95 -27.06 0.64
N TYR A 22 -6.23 -26.95 0.99
CA TYR A 22 -6.80 -25.70 1.51
C TYR A 22 -6.69 -25.59 3.04
N LEU A 23 -6.22 -26.65 3.71
CA LEU A 23 -6.08 -26.70 5.16
C LEU A 23 -5.26 -25.53 5.72
N PRO A 24 -4.12 -25.10 5.12
CA PRO A 24 -3.40 -23.93 5.61
C PRO A 24 -4.23 -22.66 5.61
N ALA A 25 -5.03 -22.41 4.57
CA ALA A 25 -5.90 -21.24 4.50
C ALA A 25 -7.03 -21.31 5.54
N VAL A 26 -7.63 -22.48 5.72
CA VAL A 26 -8.67 -22.71 6.74
C VAL A 26 -8.11 -22.51 8.14
N LEU A 27 -6.92 -23.04 8.45
CA LEU A 27 -6.26 -22.87 9.75
C LEU A 27 -5.89 -21.41 10.02
N VAL A 28 -5.43 -20.68 9.01
CA VAL A 28 -5.13 -19.24 9.12
C VAL A 28 -6.40 -18.45 9.49
N ILE A 29 -7.50 -18.70 8.80
CA ILE A 29 -8.77 -18.00 9.03
C ILE A 29 -9.32 -18.38 10.42
N ALA A 30 -9.40 -19.68 10.73
CA ALA A 30 -9.91 -20.14 12.03
C ALA A 30 -9.05 -19.62 13.20
N GLY A 31 -7.72 -19.65 13.05
CA GLY A 31 -6.79 -19.10 14.04
C GLY A 31 -6.97 -17.59 14.24
N ALA A 32 -7.17 -16.83 13.16
CA ALA A 32 -7.40 -15.38 13.28
C ALA A 32 -8.73 -15.06 13.99
N PHE A 33 -9.78 -15.84 13.76
CA PHE A 33 -11.02 -15.72 14.55
C PHE A 33 -10.82 -16.13 16.01
N ALA A 34 -9.98 -17.13 16.29
CA ALA A 34 -9.62 -17.44 17.69
C ALA A 34 -8.91 -16.26 18.37
N MET A 35 -8.03 -15.55 17.65
CA MET A 35 -7.41 -14.31 18.14
C MET A 35 -8.44 -13.21 18.42
N LEU A 36 -9.48 -13.09 17.59
CA LEU A 36 -10.60 -12.17 17.84
C LEU A 36 -11.32 -12.51 19.13
N PHE A 37 -11.67 -13.79 19.37
CA PHE A 37 -12.32 -14.22 20.61
C PHE A 37 -11.43 -13.98 21.83
N LEU A 38 -10.15 -14.29 21.75
CA LEU A 38 -9.20 -13.98 22.83
C LEU A 38 -9.12 -12.47 23.12
N ARG A 39 -9.18 -11.61 22.08
CA ARG A 39 -9.20 -10.17 22.26
C ARG A 39 -10.49 -9.70 22.98
N LEU A 40 -11.63 -10.29 22.68
CA LEU A 40 -12.90 -9.99 23.36
C LEU A 40 -12.86 -10.40 24.84
N GLU A 41 -12.27 -11.55 25.18
CA GLU A 41 -12.16 -12.03 26.56
C GLU A 41 -11.12 -11.27 27.40
N ILE A 42 -9.91 -11.05 26.84
CA ILE A 42 -8.80 -10.42 27.57
C ILE A 42 -8.94 -8.89 27.62
N GLY A 43 -9.67 -8.31 26.66
CA GLY A 43 -9.89 -6.86 26.57
C GLY A 43 -8.64 -6.09 26.13
N ALA A 44 -8.49 -4.86 26.60
CA ALA A 44 -7.44 -3.92 26.16
C ALA A 44 -6.00 -4.37 26.48
N LYS A 45 -5.82 -5.35 27.37
CA LYS A 45 -4.50 -5.93 27.69
C LYS A 45 -3.99 -6.91 26.63
N PHE A 46 -4.81 -7.28 25.65
CA PHE A 46 -4.41 -8.14 24.54
C PHE A 46 -3.40 -7.43 23.64
N ILE A 47 -2.66 -8.21 22.85
CA ILE A 47 -1.71 -7.68 21.86
C ILE A 47 -2.41 -6.70 20.90
N SER A 48 -1.78 -5.56 20.63
CA SER A 48 -2.36 -4.54 19.76
C SER A 48 -2.40 -4.96 18.29
N ASP A 49 -3.35 -4.40 17.54
CA ASP A 49 -3.46 -4.54 16.09
C ASP A 49 -2.15 -4.14 15.37
N THR A 50 -1.53 -3.04 15.78
CA THR A 50 -0.26 -2.57 15.22
C THR A 50 0.89 -3.57 15.47
N ALA A 51 0.95 -4.21 16.64
CA ALA A 51 1.96 -5.23 16.92
C ALA A 51 1.75 -6.47 16.05
N LEU A 52 0.51 -6.91 15.87
CA LEU A 52 0.15 -8.01 14.96
C LEU A 52 0.48 -7.68 13.49
N MET A 53 0.22 -6.44 13.06
CA MET A 53 0.62 -5.97 11.73
C MET A 53 2.15 -6.03 11.54
N MET A 54 2.93 -5.63 12.54
CA MET A 54 4.39 -5.71 12.48
C MET A 54 4.89 -7.15 12.42
N LEU A 55 4.23 -8.09 13.11
CA LEU A 55 4.51 -9.52 12.97
C LEU A 55 4.17 -10.02 11.56
N ALA A 56 3.04 -9.60 11.00
CA ALA A 56 2.67 -9.92 9.63
C ALA A 56 3.71 -9.42 8.62
N LEU A 57 4.14 -8.16 8.77
CA LEU A 57 5.18 -7.55 7.94
C LEU A 57 6.49 -8.35 8.01
N ALA A 58 6.96 -8.68 9.22
CA ALA A 58 8.16 -9.47 9.42
C ALA A 58 8.05 -10.86 8.76
N CYS A 59 6.90 -11.52 8.92
CA CYS A 59 6.63 -12.83 8.31
C CYS A 59 6.58 -12.75 6.77
N TYR A 60 5.99 -11.71 6.18
CA TYR A 60 5.98 -11.53 4.72
C TYR A 60 7.38 -11.27 4.17
N ILE A 61 8.19 -10.45 4.85
CA ILE A 61 9.58 -10.22 4.47
C ILE A 61 10.38 -11.52 4.56
N LEU A 62 10.24 -12.28 5.65
CA LEU A 62 10.92 -13.56 5.84
C LEU A 62 10.52 -14.55 4.75
N ALA A 63 9.22 -14.68 4.47
CA ALA A 63 8.71 -15.52 3.39
C ALA A 63 9.29 -15.12 2.04
N ALA A 64 9.33 -13.82 1.74
CA ALA A 64 9.90 -13.29 0.51
C ALA A 64 11.38 -13.66 0.37
N LEU A 65 12.17 -13.47 1.41
CA LEU A 65 13.60 -13.78 1.41
C LEU A 65 13.86 -15.27 1.17
N PHE A 66 13.17 -16.15 1.88
CA PHE A 66 13.37 -17.59 1.72
C PHE A 66 12.85 -18.11 0.37
N GLN A 67 11.71 -17.64 -0.10
CA GLN A 67 11.17 -18.04 -1.40
C GLN A 67 12.02 -17.49 -2.56
N LEU A 68 12.50 -16.26 -2.47
CA LEU A 68 13.40 -15.70 -3.46
C LEU A 68 14.74 -16.48 -3.49
N THR A 69 15.28 -16.78 -2.31
CA THR A 69 16.50 -17.60 -2.19
C THR A 69 16.28 -18.98 -2.82
N ASN A 70 15.13 -19.60 -2.57
CA ASN A 70 14.77 -20.91 -3.12
C ASN A 70 14.68 -20.91 -4.66
N LEU A 71 14.31 -19.79 -5.29
CA LEU A 71 14.32 -19.65 -6.75
C LEU A 71 15.75 -19.72 -7.34
N TYR A 72 16.72 -19.11 -6.64
CA TYR A 72 18.12 -19.08 -7.13
C TYR A 72 18.96 -20.27 -6.65
N ALA A 73 18.70 -20.75 -5.45
CA ALA A 73 19.38 -21.89 -4.81
C ALA A 73 18.32 -22.78 -4.14
N PRO A 74 17.75 -23.76 -4.86
CA PRO A 74 16.70 -24.62 -4.35
C PRO A 74 17.10 -25.36 -3.07
N SER A 75 16.24 -25.27 -2.06
CA SER A 75 16.39 -25.94 -0.78
C SER A 75 14.99 -26.25 -0.23
N GLU A 76 14.74 -27.51 0.13
CA GLU A 76 13.48 -27.90 0.77
C GLU A 76 13.23 -27.14 2.07
N MET A 77 14.30 -26.89 2.84
CA MET A 77 14.22 -26.12 4.07
C MET A 77 13.79 -24.67 3.79
N ALA A 78 14.44 -23.99 2.82
CA ALA A 78 14.08 -22.63 2.42
C ALA A 78 12.63 -22.56 1.93
N GLN A 79 12.19 -23.53 1.15
CA GLN A 79 10.82 -23.61 0.66
C GLN A 79 9.81 -23.79 1.80
N ARG A 80 10.06 -24.69 2.74
CA ARG A 80 9.19 -24.91 3.90
C ARG A 80 9.11 -23.68 4.79
N ILE A 81 10.26 -23.09 5.15
CA ILE A 81 10.29 -21.85 5.96
C ILE A 81 9.52 -20.73 5.24
N GLY A 82 9.75 -20.54 3.94
CA GLY A 82 9.06 -19.52 3.15
C GLY A 82 7.54 -19.70 3.11
N LEU A 83 7.05 -20.94 2.94
CA LEU A 83 5.60 -21.23 2.93
C LEU A 83 4.97 -21.03 4.31
N TRP A 84 5.59 -21.53 5.38
CA TRP A 84 5.08 -21.34 6.74
C TRP A 84 5.12 -19.89 7.18
N SER A 85 6.20 -19.17 6.88
CA SER A 85 6.28 -17.72 7.15
C SER A 85 5.20 -16.95 6.38
N GLY A 86 4.94 -17.33 5.12
CA GLY A 86 3.85 -16.74 4.34
C GLY A 86 2.49 -16.96 4.97
N ALA A 87 2.19 -18.19 5.40
CA ALA A 87 0.94 -18.54 6.08
C ALA A 87 0.79 -17.81 7.42
N LEU A 88 1.86 -17.73 8.22
CA LEU A 88 1.89 -16.93 9.46
C LEU A 88 1.71 -15.44 9.19
N GLY A 89 2.28 -14.92 8.10
CA GLY A 89 2.07 -13.54 7.68
C GLY A 89 0.60 -13.24 7.39
N VAL A 90 -0.09 -14.12 6.66
CA VAL A 90 -1.54 -13.99 6.39
C VAL A 90 -2.36 -14.10 7.68
N PHE A 91 -1.98 -15.03 8.57
CA PHE A 91 -2.61 -15.19 9.89
C PHE A 91 -2.51 -13.91 10.73
N PHE A 92 -1.31 -13.37 10.92
CA PHE A 92 -1.11 -12.16 11.72
C PHE A 92 -1.74 -10.93 11.07
N ASN A 93 -1.77 -10.84 9.73
CA ASN A 93 -2.41 -9.75 9.02
C ASN A 93 -3.94 -9.75 9.24
N LEU A 94 -4.59 -10.89 9.08
CA LEU A 94 -6.02 -11.00 9.36
C LEU A 94 -6.31 -10.78 10.84
N SER A 95 -5.49 -11.33 11.73
CA SER A 95 -5.62 -11.12 13.18
C SER A 95 -5.49 -9.64 13.55
N SER A 96 -4.55 -8.91 12.94
CA SER A 96 -4.40 -7.46 13.11
C SER A 96 -5.69 -6.73 12.75
N TRP A 97 -6.27 -7.03 11.59
CA TRP A 97 -7.49 -6.41 11.12
C TRP A 97 -8.69 -6.72 12.04
N LEU A 98 -8.83 -7.97 12.49
CA LEU A 98 -9.90 -8.40 13.40
C LEU A 98 -9.75 -7.78 14.81
N VAL A 99 -8.53 -7.75 15.36
CA VAL A 99 -8.26 -7.10 16.66
C VAL A 99 -8.54 -5.60 16.58
N ARG A 100 -8.21 -4.96 15.46
CA ARG A 100 -8.51 -3.56 15.22
C ARG A 100 -10.01 -3.28 15.21
N TRP A 101 -10.83 -4.20 14.72
CA TRP A 101 -12.29 -4.07 14.78
C TRP A 101 -12.77 -3.89 16.23
N VAL A 102 -12.31 -4.74 17.14
CA VAL A 102 -12.66 -4.62 18.57
C VAL A 102 -12.09 -3.33 19.16
N ALA A 103 -10.86 -2.97 18.80
CA ALA A 103 -10.23 -1.76 19.31
C ALA A 103 -10.96 -0.48 18.86
N ALA A 104 -11.47 -0.43 17.63
CA ALA A 104 -12.29 0.68 17.14
C ALA A 104 -13.63 0.79 17.88
N PHE A 105 -14.26 -0.35 18.17
CA PHE A 105 -15.46 -0.39 18.98
C PHE A 105 -15.21 0.09 20.42
N ASP A 106 -14.17 -0.42 21.08
CA ASP A 106 -13.78 -0.02 22.43
C ASP A 106 -13.49 1.50 22.51
N PHE A 107 -12.80 2.03 21.49
CA PHE A 107 -12.50 3.46 21.41
C PHE A 107 -13.76 4.33 21.42
N GLU A 108 -14.77 3.97 20.65
CA GLU A 108 -16.05 4.69 20.61
C GLU A 108 -16.81 4.55 21.94
N ILE A 109 -16.85 3.34 22.52
CA ILE A 109 -17.48 3.13 23.83
C ILE A 109 -16.87 4.03 24.89
N VAL A 110 -15.56 4.16 24.95
CA VAL A 110 -14.86 5.06 25.89
C VAL A 110 -15.29 6.51 25.66
N GLN A 111 -15.41 6.95 24.42
CA GLN A 111 -15.85 8.32 24.10
C GLN A 111 -17.32 8.56 24.49
N LEU A 112 -18.21 7.62 24.18
CA LEU A 112 -19.63 7.71 24.56
C LEU A 112 -19.80 7.77 26.08
N ARG A 113 -19.07 6.95 26.84
CA ARG A 113 -19.09 6.99 28.32
C ARG A 113 -18.55 8.31 28.85
N ALA A 114 -17.47 8.84 28.26
CA ALA A 114 -16.92 10.15 28.62
C ALA A 114 -17.91 11.30 28.36
N ALA A 115 -18.74 11.17 27.32
CA ALA A 115 -19.82 12.10 26.99
C ALA A 115 -21.12 11.90 27.82
N GLY A 116 -21.12 10.95 28.76
CA GLY A 116 -22.29 10.64 29.60
C GLY A 116 -23.35 9.76 28.95
N SER A 117 -23.12 9.28 27.73
CA SER A 117 -24.04 8.35 27.06
C SER A 117 -23.84 6.93 27.56
N MET A 118 -24.94 6.22 27.82
CA MET A 118 -24.95 4.80 28.19
C MET A 118 -25.27 3.90 27.00
N GLU A 119 -25.43 4.46 25.80
CA GLU A 119 -25.71 3.70 24.60
C GLU A 119 -24.54 2.77 24.23
N THR A 120 -24.87 1.59 23.75
CA THR A 120 -23.92 0.62 23.21
C THR A 120 -24.25 0.40 21.73
N PRO A 121 -23.50 1.01 20.84
CA PRO A 121 -23.77 0.90 19.42
C PRO A 121 -23.48 -0.53 18.91
N TRP A 122 -24.03 -0.86 17.76
CA TRP A 122 -23.84 -2.16 17.16
C TRP A 122 -22.39 -2.34 16.67
N MET A 123 -21.71 -3.39 17.12
CA MET A 123 -20.28 -3.64 16.88
C MET A 123 -19.91 -3.70 15.40
N PHE A 124 -20.79 -4.20 14.49
CA PHE A 124 -20.51 -4.29 13.06
C PHE A 124 -20.35 -2.92 12.38
N ARG A 125 -20.86 -1.84 12.98
CA ARG A 125 -20.62 -0.48 12.52
C ARG A 125 -19.13 -0.12 12.50
N TYR A 126 -18.34 -0.76 13.37
CA TYR A 126 -16.91 -0.47 13.56
C TYR A 126 -15.98 -1.39 12.78
N ILE A 127 -16.51 -2.19 11.83
CA ILE A 127 -15.66 -2.95 10.91
C ILE A 127 -14.61 -1.99 10.31
N PRO A 128 -13.28 -2.30 10.44
CA PRO A 128 -12.22 -1.33 10.23
C PRO A 128 -11.99 -1.03 8.74
N PHE A 129 -12.74 -0.06 8.25
CA PHE A 129 -12.65 0.53 6.92
C PHE A 129 -12.89 2.04 6.99
N ALA A 130 -12.44 2.68 8.07
CA ALA A 130 -12.64 4.11 8.28
C ALA A 130 -11.57 4.96 7.59
N ASN A 131 -10.39 4.40 7.34
CA ASN A 131 -9.24 5.13 6.82
C ASN A 131 -8.36 4.24 5.93
N LEU A 132 -7.32 4.85 5.36
CA LEU A 132 -6.40 4.17 4.45
C LEU A 132 -5.53 3.10 5.15
N TYR A 133 -5.27 3.22 6.46
CA TYR A 133 -4.60 2.19 7.25
C TYR A 133 -5.41 0.89 7.26
N ASP A 134 -6.70 0.99 7.55
CA ASP A 134 -7.63 -0.14 7.60
C ASP A 134 -7.72 -0.84 6.24
N LEU A 135 -7.84 -0.02 5.17
CA LEU A 135 -7.86 -0.52 3.80
C LEU A 135 -6.55 -1.21 3.43
N SER A 136 -5.41 -0.68 3.88
CA SER A 136 -4.09 -1.28 3.62
C SER A 136 -3.95 -2.67 4.25
N LEU A 137 -4.43 -2.85 5.49
CA LEU A 137 -4.42 -4.16 6.16
C LEU A 137 -5.24 -5.18 5.36
N ALA A 138 -6.45 -4.80 4.94
CA ALA A 138 -7.34 -5.67 4.19
C ALA A 138 -6.82 -5.95 2.76
N PHE A 139 -6.21 -4.96 2.10
CA PHE A 139 -5.56 -5.12 0.81
C PHE A 139 -4.39 -6.11 0.87
N ALA A 140 -3.49 -5.94 1.83
CA ALA A 140 -2.37 -6.86 2.03
C ALA A 140 -2.85 -8.28 2.38
N PHE A 141 -3.92 -8.41 3.18
CA PHE A 141 -4.58 -9.67 3.44
C PHE A 141 -5.14 -10.30 2.16
N GLY A 142 -5.85 -9.53 1.33
CA GLY A 142 -6.37 -9.99 0.05
C GLY A 142 -5.29 -10.54 -0.88
N ALA A 143 -4.13 -9.87 -0.96
CA ALA A 143 -2.97 -10.34 -1.71
C ALA A 143 -2.38 -11.62 -1.09
N GLY A 144 -2.21 -11.63 0.23
CA GLY A 144 -1.65 -12.76 0.97
C GLY A 144 -2.50 -14.02 0.87
N ILE A 145 -3.81 -13.92 1.11
CA ILE A 145 -4.73 -15.08 1.04
C ILE A 145 -4.84 -15.61 -0.40
N THR A 146 -4.92 -14.72 -1.40
CA THR A 146 -4.92 -15.13 -2.81
C THR A 146 -3.64 -15.88 -3.16
N THR A 147 -2.49 -15.39 -2.69
CA THR A 147 -1.20 -16.07 -2.87
C THR A 147 -1.18 -17.43 -2.19
N LEU A 148 -1.65 -17.52 -0.95
CA LEU A 148 -1.70 -18.78 -0.19
C LEU A 148 -2.57 -19.84 -0.88
N LEU A 149 -3.76 -19.43 -1.37
CA LEU A 149 -4.67 -20.32 -2.11
C LEU A 149 -4.06 -20.83 -3.41
N LEU A 150 -3.38 -19.98 -4.17
CA LEU A 150 -2.72 -20.36 -5.42
C LEU A 150 -1.47 -21.20 -5.19
N SER A 151 -0.70 -20.91 -4.15
CA SER A 151 0.54 -21.62 -3.77
C SER A 151 0.28 -23.04 -3.25
N ASN A 152 -0.98 -23.42 -3.02
CA ASN A 152 -1.36 -24.80 -2.74
C ASN A 152 -0.91 -25.79 -3.85
N ARG A 153 -0.88 -25.32 -5.09
CA ARG A 153 -0.34 -26.10 -6.21
C ARG A 153 1.18 -25.96 -6.27
N LYS A 154 1.92 -27.07 -6.27
CA LYS A 154 3.39 -27.08 -6.29
C LYS A 154 3.96 -26.17 -7.38
N ASN A 155 3.35 -26.17 -8.56
CA ASN A 155 3.78 -25.34 -9.69
C ASN A 155 3.65 -23.82 -9.47
N PHE A 156 2.90 -23.37 -8.45
CA PHE A 156 2.65 -21.95 -8.19
C PHE A 156 3.21 -21.46 -6.85
N GLN A 157 3.95 -22.29 -6.13
CA GLN A 157 4.57 -21.89 -4.84
C GLN A 157 5.57 -20.74 -5.00
N PHE A 158 6.16 -20.59 -6.18
CA PHE A 158 7.05 -19.48 -6.52
C PHE A 158 6.37 -18.09 -6.44
N LEU A 159 5.02 -18.02 -6.53
CA LEU A 159 4.29 -16.74 -6.49
C LEU A 159 4.58 -15.97 -5.21
N SER A 160 4.75 -16.65 -4.08
CA SER A 160 5.05 -16.00 -2.80
C SER A 160 6.35 -15.20 -2.81
N ALA A 161 7.33 -15.56 -3.66
CA ALA A 161 8.55 -14.78 -3.84
C ALA A 161 8.32 -13.39 -4.47
N PHE A 162 7.20 -13.20 -5.17
CA PHE A 162 6.88 -11.97 -5.89
C PHE A 162 5.73 -11.20 -5.26
N THR A 163 4.71 -11.89 -4.77
CA THR A 163 3.49 -11.28 -4.23
C THR A 163 3.65 -10.84 -2.78
N LEU A 164 4.30 -11.64 -1.93
CA LEU A 164 4.45 -11.29 -0.51
C LEU A 164 5.37 -10.07 -0.26
N PRO A 165 6.44 -9.82 -1.04
CA PRO A 165 7.15 -8.54 -0.96
C PRO A 165 6.27 -7.33 -1.27
N LEU A 166 5.36 -7.45 -2.24
CA LEU A 166 4.42 -6.39 -2.58
C LEU A 166 3.40 -6.18 -1.45
N ALA A 167 2.87 -7.26 -0.86
CA ALA A 167 2.03 -7.17 0.33
C ALA A 167 2.77 -6.53 1.52
N ALA A 168 4.06 -6.84 1.70
CA ALA A 168 4.90 -6.21 2.71
C ALA A 168 5.07 -4.69 2.47
N ILE A 169 5.19 -4.25 1.20
CA ILE A 169 5.21 -2.82 0.86
C ILE A 169 3.89 -2.14 1.27
N ILE A 170 2.74 -2.79 1.05
CA ILE A 170 1.43 -2.26 1.47
C ILE A 170 1.35 -2.15 3.00
N LEU A 171 1.83 -3.15 3.76
CA LEU A 171 1.89 -3.06 5.22
C LEU A 171 2.90 -2.01 5.72
N THR A 172 4.00 -1.83 5.00
CA THR A 172 4.97 -0.76 5.29
C THR A 172 4.30 0.61 5.12
N LEU A 173 3.53 0.79 4.06
CA LEU A 173 2.72 2.00 3.87
C LEU A 173 1.74 2.19 5.03
N ALA A 174 1.01 1.14 5.43
CA ALA A 174 0.11 1.18 6.58
C ALA A 174 0.86 1.67 7.85
N ARG A 175 2.08 1.17 8.10
CA ARG A 175 2.89 1.59 9.24
C ARG A 175 3.19 3.09 9.24
N PHE A 176 3.39 3.69 8.08
CA PHE A 176 3.65 5.13 7.95
C PHE A 176 2.38 5.98 8.01
N ILE A 177 1.25 5.49 7.50
CA ILE A 177 -0.04 6.16 7.63
C ILE A 177 -0.43 6.27 9.11
N GLY A 178 -0.14 5.25 9.90
CA GLY A 178 -0.47 5.18 11.32
C GLY A 178 -1.84 4.58 11.59
N GLY A 179 -1.92 3.86 12.71
CA GLY A 179 -3.11 3.11 13.14
C GLY A 179 -4.02 3.88 14.10
N GLU A 180 -4.00 5.21 14.10
CA GLU A 180 -4.86 5.99 14.99
C GLU A 180 -6.33 5.79 14.65
N HIS A 181 -7.17 5.66 15.70
CA HIS A 181 -8.62 5.59 15.53
C HIS A 181 -9.17 7.00 15.31
N SER A 182 -10.02 7.16 14.31
CA SER A 182 -10.74 8.40 14.03
C SER A 182 -12.23 8.15 14.02
N ASN A 183 -13.00 9.12 14.49
CA ASN A 183 -14.45 9.06 14.38
C ASN A 183 -14.83 9.11 12.90
N LEU A 184 -15.74 8.23 12.52
CA LEU A 184 -16.29 8.23 11.16
C LEU A 184 -17.20 9.44 11.00
N MET A 185 -17.10 10.15 9.87
CA MET A 185 -18.06 11.19 9.54
C MET A 185 -19.46 10.59 9.43
N PRO A 186 -20.51 11.22 10.03
CA PRO A 186 -21.86 10.67 10.04
C PRO A 186 -22.39 10.32 8.64
N ILE A 187 -22.05 11.11 7.63
CA ILE A 187 -22.48 10.87 6.23
C ILE A 187 -21.89 9.59 5.62
N LEU A 188 -20.79 9.09 6.16
CA LEU A 188 -20.12 7.86 5.72
C LEU A 188 -20.56 6.63 6.51
N ASP A 189 -21.42 6.82 7.52
CA ASP A 189 -21.89 5.76 8.38
C ASP A 189 -23.05 5.01 7.73
N SER A 190 -22.73 3.97 7.01
CA SER A 190 -23.64 3.13 6.26
C SER A 190 -23.23 1.66 6.33
N TYR A 191 -24.21 0.74 6.27
CA TYR A 191 -23.96 -0.69 6.14
C TYR A 191 -23.24 -1.07 4.85
N TRP A 192 -23.35 -0.24 3.81
CA TRP A 192 -22.69 -0.47 2.53
C TRP A 192 -21.21 -0.18 2.57
N ARG A 193 -20.74 0.68 3.49
CA ARG A 193 -19.33 1.00 3.65
C ARG A 193 -18.45 -0.24 3.83
N PRO A 194 -18.66 -1.10 4.85
CA PRO A 194 -17.83 -2.28 5.04
C PRO A 194 -17.96 -3.29 3.89
N ILE A 195 -19.11 -3.38 3.25
CA ILE A 195 -19.31 -4.26 2.08
C ILE A 195 -18.50 -3.75 0.91
N HIS A 196 -18.68 -2.48 0.54
CA HIS A 196 -17.98 -1.84 -0.59
C HIS A 196 -16.46 -1.87 -0.41
N VAL A 197 -15.97 -1.40 0.75
CA VAL A 197 -14.52 -1.31 1.00
C VAL A 197 -13.89 -2.69 1.19
N GLY A 198 -14.62 -3.65 1.76
CA GLY A 198 -14.18 -5.05 1.84
C GLY A 198 -14.02 -5.69 0.46
N VAL A 199 -14.99 -5.51 -0.43
CA VAL A 199 -14.91 -5.96 -1.84
C VAL A 199 -13.74 -5.27 -2.55
N ALA A 200 -13.57 -3.96 -2.33
CA ALA A 200 -12.44 -3.21 -2.89
C ALA A 200 -11.09 -3.80 -2.46
N ALA A 201 -10.90 -4.02 -1.16
CA ALA A 201 -9.65 -4.52 -0.61
C ALA A 201 -9.28 -5.90 -1.16
N LEU A 202 -10.23 -6.83 -1.19
CA LEU A 202 -10.03 -8.17 -1.74
C LEU A 202 -9.73 -8.12 -3.25
N SER A 203 -10.48 -7.30 -3.99
CA SER A 203 -10.26 -7.12 -5.44
C SER A 203 -8.88 -6.56 -5.73
N TYR A 204 -8.42 -5.55 -4.97
CA TYR A 204 -7.08 -4.99 -5.09
C TYR A 204 -6.01 -6.04 -4.79
N GLY A 205 -6.23 -6.91 -3.81
CA GLY A 205 -5.34 -8.04 -3.53
C GLY A 205 -5.21 -9.00 -4.71
N VAL A 206 -6.32 -9.34 -5.36
CA VAL A 206 -6.33 -10.19 -6.56
C VAL A 206 -5.62 -9.49 -7.73
N THR A 207 -5.86 -8.17 -7.94
CA THR A 207 -5.19 -7.42 -9.01
C THR A 207 -3.67 -7.35 -8.80
N LEU A 208 -3.20 -7.23 -7.56
CA LEU A 208 -1.78 -7.29 -7.22
C LEU A 208 -1.16 -8.65 -7.61
N VAL A 209 -1.85 -9.74 -7.31
CA VAL A 209 -1.39 -11.10 -7.68
C VAL A 209 -1.39 -11.25 -9.21
N CYS A 210 -2.42 -10.77 -9.90
CA CYS A 210 -2.48 -10.76 -11.36
C CYS A 210 -1.31 -9.97 -11.97
N PHE A 211 -1.00 -8.80 -11.43
CA PHE A 211 0.17 -8.00 -11.80
C PHE A 211 1.48 -8.78 -11.62
N ALA A 212 1.68 -9.42 -10.48
CA ALA A 212 2.88 -10.22 -10.23
C ALA A 212 3.02 -11.36 -11.27
N ILE A 213 1.93 -12.06 -11.59
CA ILE A 213 1.92 -13.10 -12.63
C ILE A 213 2.26 -12.52 -14.00
N ALA A 214 1.73 -11.34 -14.34
CA ALA A 214 2.03 -10.67 -15.61
C ALA A 214 3.51 -10.30 -15.74
N VAL A 215 4.11 -9.75 -14.67
CA VAL A 215 5.56 -9.44 -14.64
C VAL A 215 6.39 -10.71 -14.80
N ILE A 216 6.01 -11.79 -14.10
CA ILE A 216 6.68 -13.10 -14.20
C ILE A 216 6.53 -13.68 -15.61
N TYR A 217 5.34 -13.56 -16.22
CA TYR A 217 5.12 -13.97 -17.60
C TYR A 217 6.09 -13.27 -18.56
N LEU A 218 6.19 -11.94 -18.49
CA LEU A 218 7.11 -11.17 -19.34
C LEU A 218 8.58 -11.58 -19.12
N LEU A 219 8.96 -11.85 -17.87
CA LEU A 219 10.30 -12.33 -17.54
C LEU A 219 10.58 -13.71 -18.17
N LYS A 220 9.62 -14.65 -18.05
CA LYS A 220 9.70 -16.00 -18.66
C LYS A 220 9.71 -15.94 -20.18
N ASP A 221 8.94 -15.03 -20.77
CA ASP A 221 8.83 -14.82 -22.23
C ASP A 221 10.00 -14.00 -22.82
N ASN A 222 11.14 -14.01 -22.17
CA ASN A 222 12.39 -13.38 -22.60
C ASN A 222 12.29 -11.87 -22.87
N VAL A 223 11.35 -11.16 -22.24
CA VAL A 223 11.39 -9.70 -22.22
C VAL A 223 12.67 -9.28 -21.51
N LYS A 224 13.44 -8.39 -22.14
CA LYS A 224 14.70 -7.92 -21.60
C LYS A 224 14.45 -7.17 -20.28
N VAL A 225 15.17 -7.54 -19.21
CA VAL A 225 15.06 -6.90 -17.89
C VAL A 225 15.34 -5.40 -17.95
N GLU A 226 16.17 -4.98 -18.90
CA GLU A 226 16.49 -3.59 -19.20
C GLU A 226 15.26 -2.78 -19.65
N SER A 227 14.30 -3.43 -20.34
CA SER A 227 13.01 -2.80 -20.66
C SER A 227 12.16 -2.60 -19.40
N MET A 228 12.15 -3.57 -18.48
CA MET A 228 11.46 -3.42 -17.19
C MET A 228 12.12 -2.32 -16.34
N ALA A 229 13.44 -2.19 -16.40
CA ALA A 229 14.19 -1.12 -15.74
C ALA A 229 13.76 0.27 -16.20
N ILE A 230 13.53 0.46 -17.51
CA ILE A 230 13.04 1.74 -18.04
C ILE A 230 11.70 2.10 -17.41
N TRP A 231 10.73 1.18 -17.38
CA TRP A 231 9.42 1.44 -16.79
C TRP A 231 9.48 1.70 -15.28
N ALA A 232 10.29 0.92 -14.55
CA ALA A 232 10.53 1.17 -13.13
C ALA A 232 11.18 2.54 -12.88
N SER A 233 12.09 2.98 -13.76
CA SER A 233 12.71 4.30 -13.67
C SER A 233 11.74 5.42 -13.98
N VAL A 234 10.87 5.26 -14.99
CA VAL A 234 9.80 6.24 -15.28
C VAL A 234 8.86 6.37 -14.09
N PHE A 235 8.48 5.24 -13.46
CA PHE A 235 7.69 5.26 -12.23
C PHE A 235 8.42 5.99 -11.10
N ALA A 236 9.70 5.69 -10.86
CA ALA A 236 10.51 6.35 -9.83
C ALA A 236 10.62 7.86 -10.08
N LEU A 237 10.84 8.30 -11.32
CA LEU A 237 10.83 9.71 -11.70
C LEU A 237 9.48 10.37 -11.44
N GLY A 238 8.38 9.68 -11.74
CA GLY A 238 7.03 10.15 -11.42
C GLY A 238 6.85 10.35 -9.91
N VAL A 239 7.31 9.42 -9.08
CA VAL A 239 7.31 9.53 -7.64
C VAL A 239 8.15 10.73 -7.17
N PHE A 240 9.38 10.89 -7.68
CA PHE A 240 10.23 12.02 -7.31
C PHE A 240 9.60 13.37 -7.70
N ALA A 241 8.97 13.44 -8.88
CA ALA A 241 8.24 14.64 -9.31
C ALA A 241 7.03 14.93 -8.41
N THR A 242 6.32 13.89 -7.95
CA THR A 242 5.21 14.04 -7.00
C THR A 242 5.70 14.58 -5.65
N ILE A 243 6.77 14.01 -5.12
CA ILE A 243 7.38 14.46 -3.86
C ILE A 243 7.86 15.91 -3.97
N SER A 244 8.37 16.34 -5.12
CA SER A 244 8.78 17.72 -5.34
C SER A 244 7.65 18.72 -5.15
N LYS A 245 6.40 18.34 -5.47
CA LYS A 245 5.20 19.15 -5.22
C LYS A 245 4.97 19.41 -3.73
N PHE A 246 5.40 18.51 -2.87
CA PHE A 246 5.31 18.64 -1.41
C PHE A 246 6.56 19.29 -0.78
N SER A 247 7.37 19.97 -1.56
CA SER A 247 8.51 20.84 -1.17
C SER A 247 9.85 20.16 -0.89
N VAL A 248 10.04 18.89 -1.25
CA VAL A 248 11.36 18.23 -1.09
C VAL A 248 12.40 18.83 -2.04
N PHE A 249 12.00 19.31 -3.22
CA PHE A 249 12.89 19.95 -4.22
C PHE A 249 12.91 21.48 -4.15
N THR A 250 11.83 22.12 -3.70
CA THR A 250 11.79 23.55 -3.48
C THR A 250 12.37 23.88 -2.11
N ASP A 251 13.55 24.45 -2.06
CA ASP A 251 14.28 24.88 -0.86
C ASP A 251 14.92 23.75 -0.03
N PHE A 252 14.97 22.52 -0.52
CA PHE A 252 15.49 21.35 0.21
C PHE A 252 14.89 21.17 1.61
N VAL A 253 13.60 21.47 1.75
CA VAL A 253 12.89 21.51 3.03
C VAL A 253 11.83 20.44 3.05
N TYR A 254 11.82 19.66 4.13
CA TYR A 254 10.79 18.66 4.40
C TYR A 254 9.70 19.26 5.29
N ARG A 255 8.45 19.15 4.89
CA ARG A 255 7.31 19.56 5.72
C ARG A 255 6.90 18.40 6.61
N ALA A 256 6.93 18.63 7.91
CA ALA A 256 6.51 17.66 8.90
C ALA A 256 5.40 18.23 9.78
N GLY A 257 4.56 17.37 10.34
CA GLY A 257 3.60 17.73 11.36
C GLY A 257 4.14 17.42 12.75
N ILE A 258 3.56 18.06 13.75
CA ILE A 258 3.93 17.90 15.15
C ILE A 258 2.86 17.09 15.85
N PHE A 259 3.26 16.00 16.47
CA PHE A 259 2.37 15.20 17.32
C PHE A 259 2.57 15.58 18.78
N VAL A 260 1.47 15.74 19.50
CA VAL A 260 1.49 16.02 20.95
C VAL A 260 1.17 14.73 21.69
N PRO A 261 2.06 14.24 22.56
CA PRO A 261 1.80 13.05 23.36
C PRO A 261 0.52 13.17 24.21
N GLY A 262 -0.22 12.08 24.35
CA GLY A 262 -1.46 12.04 25.17
C GLY A 262 -2.71 12.60 24.48
N SER A 263 -2.61 13.03 23.25
CA SER A 263 -3.76 13.49 22.46
C SER A 263 -4.35 12.34 21.63
N PRO A 264 -5.68 12.12 21.62
CA PRO A 264 -6.31 11.08 20.80
C PRO A 264 -6.19 11.32 19.30
N LYS A 265 -5.93 12.55 18.88
CA LYS A 265 -5.59 12.89 17.49
C LYS A 265 -4.35 13.77 17.48
N PRO A 266 -3.41 13.56 16.55
CA PRO A 266 -2.26 14.44 16.42
C PRO A 266 -2.73 15.85 16.07
N VAL A 267 -2.24 16.84 16.80
CA VAL A 267 -2.31 18.23 16.35
C VAL A 267 -1.18 18.39 15.36
N SER A 268 -1.47 18.26 14.08
CA SER A 268 -0.46 18.55 13.07
C SER A 268 -0.46 20.04 12.80
N ALA A 269 0.58 20.74 13.26
CA ALA A 269 0.94 22.03 12.73
C ALA A 269 2.03 21.78 11.70
N PRO A 270 1.76 21.91 10.40
CA PRO A 270 2.79 21.71 9.39
C PRO A 270 3.85 22.82 9.57
N PHE A 271 5.09 22.42 9.75
CA PHE A 271 6.21 23.34 9.72
C PHE A 271 7.32 22.81 8.81
N ARG A 272 8.14 23.71 8.32
CA ARG A 272 9.27 23.34 7.48
C ARG A 272 10.42 22.89 8.36
N LEU A 273 10.85 21.65 8.17
CA LEU A 273 12.06 21.10 8.74
C LEU A 273 13.10 20.99 7.62
N GLU A 274 14.18 21.72 7.73
CA GLU A 274 15.29 21.60 6.82
C GLU A 274 16.04 20.30 7.13
N ILE A 275 16.00 19.36 6.18
CA ILE A 275 16.76 18.10 6.28
C ILE A 275 17.81 18.13 5.18
N PRO A 276 19.09 18.35 5.53
CA PRO A 276 20.13 18.47 4.54
C PRO A 276 20.28 17.16 3.76
N TYR A 277 20.71 17.30 2.52
CA TYR A 277 21.05 16.22 1.59
C TYR A 277 19.89 15.35 1.05
N VAL A 278 18.66 15.42 1.58
CA VAL A 278 17.53 14.64 1.05
C VAL A 278 17.22 15.04 -0.40
N GLY A 279 16.98 16.31 -0.63
CA GLY A 279 16.69 16.82 -1.98
C GLY A 279 17.84 16.57 -2.96
N LEU A 280 19.09 16.81 -2.54
CA LEU A 280 20.26 16.53 -3.36
C LEU A 280 20.34 15.04 -3.75
N SER A 281 20.13 14.13 -2.78
CA SER A 281 20.12 12.69 -3.04
C SER A 281 19.03 12.27 -4.02
N LEU A 282 17.84 12.87 -3.94
CA LEU A 282 16.73 12.61 -4.87
C LEU A 282 17.00 13.17 -6.27
N VAL A 283 17.60 14.36 -6.39
CA VAL A 283 18.04 14.93 -7.66
C VAL A 283 19.08 14.00 -8.32
N ILE A 284 20.08 13.57 -7.56
CA ILE A 284 21.08 12.61 -8.03
C ILE A 284 20.40 11.30 -8.49
N ALA A 285 19.50 10.74 -7.68
CA ALA A 285 18.75 9.54 -8.06
C ALA A 285 17.96 9.74 -9.36
N GLY A 286 17.31 10.88 -9.53
CA GLY A 286 16.58 11.25 -10.74
C GLY A 286 17.48 11.35 -11.99
N VAL A 287 18.61 12.03 -11.88
CA VAL A 287 19.59 12.14 -12.97
C VAL A 287 20.13 10.76 -13.35
N LEU A 288 20.42 9.91 -12.35
CA LEU A 288 20.87 8.54 -12.58
C LEU A 288 19.78 7.69 -13.26
N CYS A 289 18.51 7.85 -12.88
CA CYS A 289 17.37 7.20 -13.55
C CYS A 289 17.24 7.67 -15.02
N LEU A 290 17.38 8.96 -15.30
CA LEU A 290 17.39 9.48 -16.69
C LEU A 290 18.54 8.91 -17.50
N GLY A 291 19.75 8.91 -16.94
CA GLY A 291 20.94 8.30 -17.58
C GLY A 291 20.75 6.81 -17.83
N MET A 292 20.13 6.08 -16.89
CA MET A 292 19.80 4.67 -17.03
C MET A 292 18.80 4.43 -18.17
N ILE A 293 17.73 5.23 -18.26
CA ILE A 293 16.75 5.15 -19.35
C ILE A 293 17.46 5.31 -20.70
N VAL A 294 18.28 6.36 -20.86
CA VAL A 294 19.03 6.60 -22.11
C VAL A 294 19.96 5.43 -22.42
N SER A 295 20.70 4.94 -21.42
CA SER A 295 21.62 3.82 -21.59
C SER A 295 20.92 2.53 -22.03
N PHE A 296 19.81 2.19 -21.40
CA PHE A 296 19.04 1.00 -21.77
C PHE A 296 18.30 1.17 -23.10
N LEU A 297 17.82 2.35 -23.46
CA LEU A 297 17.28 2.61 -24.80
C LEU A 297 18.33 2.40 -25.87
N LEU A 298 19.56 2.92 -25.69
CA LEU A 298 20.68 2.70 -26.60
C LEU A 298 21.04 1.21 -26.74
N TYR A 299 21.01 0.47 -25.61
CA TYR A 299 21.21 -0.98 -25.66
C TYR A 299 20.09 -1.69 -26.43
N LEU A 300 18.83 -1.36 -26.15
CA LEU A 300 17.70 -2.02 -26.79
C LEU A 300 17.61 -1.74 -28.28
N TYR A 301 17.97 -0.52 -28.69
CA TYR A 301 17.90 -0.10 -30.10
C TYR A 301 19.14 -0.50 -30.91
N LYS A 302 20.34 -0.32 -30.34
CA LYS A 302 21.62 -0.52 -31.05
C LYS A 302 22.39 -1.77 -30.63
N ASN A 303 21.86 -2.59 -29.73
CA ASN A 303 22.53 -3.74 -29.08
C ASN A 303 23.92 -3.37 -28.52
N ASN A 304 24.07 -2.17 -27.96
CA ASN A 304 25.32 -1.67 -27.41
C ASN A 304 25.58 -2.23 -26.02
N GLU A 305 26.46 -3.23 -25.91
CA GLU A 305 26.79 -3.88 -24.61
C GLU A 305 27.49 -2.93 -23.62
N ALA A 306 28.22 -1.92 -24.09
CA ALA A 306 28.78 -0.89 -23.20
C ALA A 306 27.69 -0.06 -22.56
N ALA A 307 26.67 0.34 -23.34
CA ALA A 307 25.50 1.04 -22.80
C ALA A 307 24.74 0.19 -21.79
N LYS A 308 24.59 -1.12 -22.01
CA LYS A 308 23.99 -2.05 -21.04
C LYS A 308 24.75 -2.04 -19.71
N LYS A 309 26.08 -2.17 -19.74
CA LYS A 309 26.92 -2.14 -18.53
C LYS A 309 26.78 -0.81 -17.79
N ILE A 310 26.79 0.31 -18.50
CA ILE A 310 26.58 1.64 -17.93
C ILE A 310 25.19 1.72 -17.27
N GLY A 311 24.13 1.28 -17.95
CA GLY A 311 22.78 1.25 -17.40
C GLY A 311 22.68 0.49 -16.08
N HIS A 312 23.30 -0.68 -15.97
CA HIS A 312 23.34 -1.46 -14.72
C HIS A 312 24.18 -0.78 -13.60
N ILE A 313 25.22 -0.04 -13.94
CA ILE A 313 25.96 0.76 -12.96
C ILE A 313 25.08 1.90 -12.44
N LEU A 314 24.42 2.63 -13.34
CA LEU A 314 23.52 3.72 -12.98
C LEU A 314 22.32 3.23 -12.13
N LEU A 315 21.78 2.03 -12.42
CA LEU A 315 20.76 1.39 -11.58
C LEU A 315 21.24 1.20 -10.14
N LYS A 316 22.42 0.64 -9.96
CA LYS A 316 23.00 0.44 -8.62
C LYS A 316 23.25 1.76 -7.90
N LEU A 317 23.79 2.74 -8.59
CA LEU A 317 24.06 4.07 -8.02
C LEU A 317 22.76 4.80 -7.67
N SER A 318 21.70 4.68 -8.49
CA SER A 318 20.38 5.23 -8.18
C SER A 318 19.77 4.60 -6.92
N LEU A 319 19.91 3.28 -6.75
CA LEU A 319 19.47 2.61 -5.52
C LEU A 319 20.23 3.12 -4.29
N VAL A 320 21.54 3.32 -4.39
CA VAL A 320 22.35 3.90 -3.29
C VAL A 320 21.87 5.32 -2.98
N ALA A 321 21.64 6.16 -3.98
CA ALA A 321 21.17 7.52 -3.78
C ALA A 321 19.79 7.56 -3.10
N GLN A 322 18.88 6.64 -3.45
CA GLN A 322 17.56 6.50 -2.79
C GLN A 322 17.69 6.01 -1.35
N ILE A 323 18.57 5.06 -1.06
CA ILE A 323 18.85 4.63 0.33
C ILE A 323 19.35 5.81 1.14
N LEU A 324 20.27 6.61 0.60
CA LEU A 324 20.80 7.80 1.27
C LEU A 324 19.69 8.83 1.51
N ALA A 325 18.81 9.08 0.54
CA ALA A 325 17.68 9.97 0.71
C ALA A 325 16.76 9.53 1.85
N ILE A 326 16.39 8.23 1.88
CA ILE A 326 15.57 7.65 2.95
C ILE A 326 16.29 7.72 4.30
N ALA A 327 17.57 7.40 4.35
CA ALA A 327 18.37 7.45 5.57
C ALA A 327 18.48 8.87 6.13
N PHE A 328 18.78 9.87 5.29
CA PHE A 328 18.82 11.27 5.68
C PHE A 328 17.44 11.75 6.16
N LEU A 329 16.37 11.38 5.47
CA LEU A 329 15.00 11.72 5.86
C LEU A 329 14.68 11.16 7.26
N VAL A 330 14.89 9.87 7.47
CA VAL A 330 14.62 9.21 8.75
C VAL A 330 15.51 9.76 9.87
N SER A 331 16.80 9.95 9.59
CA SER A 331 17.76 10.53 10.56
C SER A 331 17.39 11.97 10.90
N GLY A 332 17.08 12.80 9.92
CA GLY A 332 16.69 14.19 10.12
C GLY A 332 15.44 14.34 10.99
N ILE A 333 14.42 13.51 10.74
CA ILE A 333 13.20 13.51 11.57
C ILE A 333 13.49 13.06 12.99
N LYS A 334 14.34 12.03 13.19
CA LYS A 334 14.68 11.51 14.52
C LYS A 334 15.60 12.44 15.31
N SER A 335 16.49 13.14 14.62
CA SER A 335 17.46 14.06 15.25
C SER A 335 16.92 15.48 15.42
N ALA A 336 15.68 15.76 14.97
CA ALA A 336 15.09 17.08 15.14
C ALA A 336 14.93 17.41 16.62
N THR A 337 15.73 18.35 17.09
CA THR A 337 15.69 18.89 18.45
C THR A 337 15.17 20.33 18.39
N ASN A 338 14.68 20.82 19.54
CA ASN A 338 14.18 22.21 19.63
C ASN A 338 13.09 22.57 18.61
N VAL A 339 12.22 21.61 18.30
CA VAL A 339 11.13 21.78 17.33
C VAL A 339 10.30 23.04 17.62
N ASN A 340 10.06 23.35 18.91
CA ASN A 340 9.33 24.54 19.32
C ASN A 340 10.09 25.84 18.96
N ALA A 341 11.40 25.90 19.18
CA ALA A 341 12.19 27.08 18.83
C ALA A 341 12.23 27.29 17.31
N GLN A 342 12.39 26.22 16.53
CA GLN A 342 12.33 26.27 15.08
C GLN A 342 10.95 26.71 14.58
N LEU A 343 9.86 26.21 15.18
CA LEU A 343 8.51 26.63 14.85
C LEU A 343 8.29 28.10 15.17
N GLN A 344 8.77 28.60 16.32
CA GLN A 344 8.67 30.02 16.68
C GLN A 344 9.43 30.91 15.70
N GLN A 345 10.61 30.48 15.27
CA GLN A 345 11.42 31.21 14.29
C GLN A 345 10.74 31.27 12.93
N GLN A 346 10.14 30.16 12.47
CA GLN A 346 9.42 30.09 11.20
C GLN A 346 8.10 30.88 11.23
N THR A 347 7.38 30.83 12.34
CA THR A 347 6.07 31.50 12.48
C THR A 347 6.17 32.97 12.84
N GLY A 348 7.31 33.45 13.30
CA GLY A 348 7.58 34.90 13.39
C GLY A 348 7.45 35.59 12.04
N SER A 349 7.56 34.86 10.95
CA SER A 349 7.38 35.32 9.57
C SER A 349 6.06 34.90 8.91
N ASN A 350 5.30 33.93 9.50
CA ASN A 350 4.06 33.44 8.91
C ASN A 350 3.06 32.90 9.96
N PRO A 351 2.07 33.70 10.38
CA PRO A 351 1.11 33.35 11.44
C PRO A 351 0.15 32.18 11.06
N LYS A 352 0.09 31.78 9.80
CA LYS A 352 -0.84 30.73 9.33
C LYS A 352 -0.69 29.41 10.09
N GLU A 353 0.51 29.05 10.51
CA GLU A 353 0.79 27.79 11.20
C GLU A 353 0.24 27.78 12.64
N TYR A 354 0.34 28.92 13.34
CA TYR A 354 -0.30 29.08 14.66
C TYR A 354 -1.82 29.08 14.56
N ILE A 355 -2.38 29.75 13.54
CA ILE A 355 -3.82 29.74 13.27
C ILE A 355 -4.32 28.32 13.03
N THR A 356 -3.58 27.52 12.27
CA THR A 356 -3.92 26.11 12.00
C THR A 356 -3.89 25.28 13.28
N ALA A 357 -2.86 25.45 14.12
CA ALA A 357 -2.77 24.79 15.42
C ALA A 357 -3.91 25.22 16.36
N GLY A 358 -4.22 26.50 16.42
CA GLY A 358 -5.31 27.02 17.23
C GLY A 358 -6.68 26.54 16.78
N ARG A 359 -6.93 26.42 15.47
CA ARG A 359 -8.17 25.82 14.94
C ARG A 359 -8.28 24.36 15.33
N ALA A 360 -7.23 23.56 15.18
CA ALA A 360 -7.21 22.17 15.58
C ALA A 360 -7.47 21.99 17.09
N LEU A 361 -7.00 22.92 17.93
CA LEU A 361 -7.30 22.93 19.37
C LEU A 361 -8.76 23.26 19.66
N ALA A 362 -9.35 24.21 18.94
CA ALA A 362 -10.76 24.57 19.08
C ALA A 362 -11.70 23.45 18.64
N GLU A 363 -11.41 22.80 17.52
CA GLU A 363 -12.14 21.61 17.03
C GLU A 363 -12.15 20.48 18.05
N ARG A 364 -11.09 20.33 18.84
CA ARG A 364 -10.99 19.32 19.90
C ARG A 364 -11.83 19.61 21.13
N ARG A 365 -12.11 20.88 21.41
CA ARG A 365 -12.93 21.27 22.58
C ARG A 365 -14.41 20.99 22.37
N GLN A 366 -14.79 20.33 21.28
CA GLN A 366 -16.19 20.03 20.91
C GLN A 366 -17.07 21.29 20.95
N MET A 367 -16.50 22.43 20.53
CA MET A 367 -17.23 23.68 20.44
C MET A 367 -18.37 23.56 19.43
N THR A 368 -19.48 24.20 19.71
CA THR A 368 -20.57 24.33 18.73
C THR A 368 -20.13 25.12 17.51
N PHE A 369 -20.78 24.92 16.38
CA PHE A 369 -20.48 25.67 15.15
C PHE A 369 -20.56 27.21 15.37
N GLN A 370 -21.51 27.65 16.20
CA GLN A 370 -21.66 29.07 16.54
C GLN A 370 -20.48 29.61 17.34
N GLU A 371 -20.01 28.89 18.35
CA GLU A 371 -18.83 29.29 19.14
C GLU A 371 -17.57 29.30 18.27
N PHE A 372 -17.41 28.29 17.42
CA PHE A 372 -16.25 28.21 16.53
C PHE A 372 -16.22 29.36 15.50
N SER A 373 -17.38 29.74 14.97
CA SER A 373 -17.50 30.83 13.97
C SER A 373 -17.25 32.24 14.55
N GLN A 374 -17.36 32.39 15.87
CA GLN A 374 -17.08 33.67 16.55
C GLN A 374 -15.59 33.86 16.87
N ILE A 375 -14.76 32.84 16.75
CA ILE A 375 -13.33 32.95 17.02
C ILE A 375 -12.62 33.58 15.84
N THR A 376 -11.94 34.69 16.09
CA THR A 376 -11.17 35.38 15.08
C THR A 376 -9.85 34.68 14.74
N PRO A 377 -9.27 34.89 13.55
CA PRO A 377 -7.96 34.35 13.20
C PRO A 377 -6.85 34.69 14.22
N ALA A 378 -6.89 35.89 14.79
CA ALA A 378 -5.94 36.35 15.81
C ALA A 378 -6.07 35.53 17.13
N GLN A 379 -7.29 35.17 17.52
CA GLN A 379 -7.52 34.30 18.70
C GLN A 379 -7.04 32.88 18.45
N PHE A 380 -7.22 32.33 17.25
CA PHE A 380 -6.63 31.04 16.87
C PHE A 380 -5.10 31.11 16.90
N GLU A 381 -4.50 32.18 16.37
CA GLU A 381 -3.05 32.39 16.40
C GLU A 381 -2.53 32.40 17.85
N GLN A 382 -3.17 33.21 18.71
CA GLN A 382 -2.80 33.32 20.12
C GLN A 382 -2.93 31.99 20.87
N ALA A 383 -4.02 31.27 20.68
CA ALA A 383 -4.25 29.96 21.29
C ALA A 383 -3.21 28.92 20.81
N GLY A 384 -2.94 28.88 19.51
CA GLY A 384 -1.92 28.00 18.94
C GLY A 384 -0.53 28.33 19.45
N LYS A 385 -0.17 29.61 19.50
CA LYS A 385 1.12 30.09 20.03
C LYS A 385 1.29 29.73 21.50
N GLN A 386 0.27 30.01 22.32
CA GLN A 386 0.30 29.67 23.74
C GLN A 386 0.45 28.16 23.96
N TYR A 387 -0.32 27.35 23.24
CA TYR A 387 -0.27 25.90 23.34
C TYR A 387 1.11 25.35 22.96
N LEU A 388 1.64 25.76 21.82
CA LEU A 388 2.93 25.32 21.32
C LEU A 388 4.08 25.78 22.24
N THR A 389 3.97 26.97 22.85
CA THR A 389 4.95 27.46 23.83
C THR A 389 4.91 26.66 25.13
N GLN A 390 3.72 26.36 25.66
CA GLN A 390 3.57 25.61 26.91
C GLN A 390 3.90 24.12 26.78
N ASN A 391 3.65 23.52 25.63
CA ASN A 391 3.80 22.10 25.39
C ASN A 391 5.01 21.75 24.49
N GLY A 392 5.86 22.72 24.21
CA GLY A 392 6.97 22.58 23.25
C GLY A 392 7.96 21.45 23.59
N GLN A 393 8.17 21.13 24.87
CA GLN A 393 9.03 20.02 25.28
C GLN A 393 8.39 18.64 25.04
N GLN A 394 7.07 18.58 24.85
CA GLN A 394 6.32 17.35 24.60
C GLN A 394 6.08 17.12 23.10
N MET A 395 6.54 18.00 22.24
CA MET A 395 6.39 17.88 20.80
C MET A 395 7.50 17.03 20.20
N TYR A 396 7.13 16.14 19.33
CA TYR A 396 8.06 15.33 18.56
C TYR A 396 7.59 15.23 17.10
N LEU A 397 8.57 15.05 16.22
CA LEU A 397 8.30 14.73 14.84
C LEU A 397 8.09 13.24 14.67
N SER A 398 7.06 12.86 13.93
CA SER A 398 6.77 11.48 13.61
C SER A 398 7.00 11.22 12.12
N LEU A 399 7.48 10.02 11.80
CA LEU A 399 7.52 9.52 10.43
C LEU A 399 6.13 9.46 9.78
N ASN A 400 5.08 9.37 10.59
CA ASN A 400 3.70 9.36 10.12
C ASN A 400 3.22 10.70 9.56
N THR A 401 4.01 11.76 9.70
CA THR A 401 3.61 13.11 9.30
C THR A 401 3.44 13.26 7.78
N ASN A 402 4.28 12.58 7.00
CA ASN A 402 4.20 12.56 5.54
C ASN A 402 4.31 11.11 5.02
N PRO A 403 3.31 10.28 5.28
CA PRO A 403 3.36 8.85 5.00
C PRO A 403 3.49 8.54 3.49
N VAL A 404 2.91 9.39 2.65
CA VAL A 404 2.86 9.17 1.20
C VAL A 404 4.21 9.37 0.53
N GLU A 405 4.94 10.38 0.93
CA GLU A 405 6.27 10.67 0.38
C GLU A 405 7.23 9.54 0.70
N LEU A 406 7.22 9.07 1.95
CA LEU A 406 8.09 7.97 2.37
C LEU A 406 7.66 6.64 1.73
N ALA A 407 6.36 6.38 1.65
CA ALA A 407 5.84 5.20 0.95
C ALA A 407 6.15 5.24 -0.56
N GLY A 408 6.03 6.41 -1.18
CA GLY A 408 6.42 6.60 -2.58
C GLY A 408 7.90 6.30 -2.81
N LEU A 409 8.78 6.82 -1.96
CA LEU A 409 10.22 6.55 -2.04
C LEU A 409 10.55 5.06 -1.87
N ILE A 410 9.92 4.39 -0.89
CA ILE A 410 10.10 2.95 -0.66
C ILE A 410 9.60 2.15 -1.86
N THR A 411 8.47 2.53 -2.45
CA THR A 411 7.91 1.84 -3.63
C THR A 411 8.80 2.02 -4.85
N ALA A 412 9.31 3.23 -5.09
CA ALA A 412 10.26 3.51 -6.17
C ALA A 412 11.56 2.71 -6.01
N PHE A 413 12.11 2.70 -4.79
CA PHE A 413 13.27 1.89 -4.43
C PHE A 413 13.02 0.40 -4.65
N ALA A 414 11.90 -0.12 -4.16
CA ALA A 414 11.53 -1.53 -4.29
C ALA A 414 11.39 -1.94 -5.76
N GLY A 415 10.76 -1.12 -6.60
CA GLY A 415 10.64 -1.37 -8.04
C GLY A 415 11.99 -1.54 -8.73
N LEU A 416 12.92 -0.63 -8.49
CA LEU A 416 14.29 -0.71 -9.04
C LEU A 416 15.10 -1.85 -8.42
N LEU A 417 14.91 -2.15 -7.14
CA LEU A 417 15.55 -3.30 -6.49
C LEU A 417 15.08 -4.62 -7.10
N PHE A 418 13.79 -4.79 -7.38
CA PHE A 418 13.27 -5.98 -8.07
C PHE A 418 13.89 -6.14 -9.45
N VAL A 419 14.04 -5.05 -10.21
CA VAL A 419 14.74 -5.10 -11.51
C VAL A 419 16.19 -5.56 -11.35
N LEU A 420 16.89 -5.05 -10.33
CA LEU A 420 18.27 -5.48 -10.05
C LEU A 420 18.32 -6.98 -9.70
N LEU A 421 17.41 -7.45 -8.87
CA LEU A 421 17.33 -8.87 -8.50
C LEU A 421 17.04 -9.76 -9.71
N PHE A 422 16.12 -9.36 -10.58
CA PHE A 422 15.79 -10.10 -11.81
C PHE A 422 16.92 -10.08 -12.85
N SER A 423 17.74 -9.03 -12.84
CA SER A 423 18.93 -8.98 -13.72
C SER A 423 20.06 -9.92 -13.28
N PHE A 424 19.99 -10.42 -12.02
CA PHE A 424 20.97 -11.36 -11.51
C PHE A 424 20.58 -12.79 -11.86
N ARG A 425 21.40 -13.46 -12.67
CA ARG A 425 21.16 -14.84 -13.13
C ARG A 425 19.77 -15.05 -13.74
N THR A 426 19.33 -14.13 -14.59
CA THR A 426 18.00 -14.12 -15.22
C THR A 426 17.66 -15.46 -15.89
N ASP A 427 18.63 -16.11 -16.54
CA ASP A 427 18.39 -17.38 -17.25
C ASP A 427 18.05 -18.52 -16.26
N LYS A 428 18.75 -18.62 -15.12
CA LYS A 428 18.42 -19.58 -14.08
C LYS A 428 17.03 -19.34 -13.51
N LEU A 429 16.65 -18.08 -13.33
CA LEU A 429 15.32 -17.71 -12.87
C LEU A 429 14.25 -18.15 -13.88
N ARG A 430 14.47 -17.88 -15.17
CA ARG A 430 13.57 -18.30 -16.26
C ARG A 430 13.38 -19.81 -16.32
N GLU A 431 14.43 -20.60 -16.15
CA GLU A 431 14.36 -22.07 -16.14
C GLU A 431 13.45 -22.61 -15.03
N ARG A 432 13.42 -21.92 -13.86
CA ARG A 432 12.65 -22.32 -12.67
C ARG A 432 11.18 -21.93 -12.73
N LEU A 433 10.84 -20.96 -13.55
CA LEU A 433 9.46 -20.50 -13.69
C LEU A 433 8.65 -21.51 -14.53
N PRO A 434 7.33 -21.67 -14.25
CA PRO A 434 6.44 -22.52 -15.02
C PRO A 434 6.42 -22.18 -16.52
N SER A 435 5.78 -23.05 -17.30
CA SER A 435 5.57 -22.80 -18.73
C SER A 435 4.74 -21.55 -18.97
N LEU A 436 4.95 -20.93 -20.12
CA LEU A 436 4.21 -19.73 -20.54
C LEU A 436 2.70 -19.97 -20.56
N ASP A 437 2.25 -21.15 -21.03
CA ASP A 437 0.84 -21.52 -21.07
C ASP A 437 0.22 -21.59 -19.67
N SER A 438 0.98 -22.14 -18.70
CA SER A 438 0.55 -22.22 -17.30
C SER A 438 0.41 -20.83 -16.66
N LEU A 439 1.38 -19.94 -16.92
CA LEU A 439 1.37 -18.55 -16.45
C LEU A 439 0.26 -17.73 -17.11
N ASP A 440 0.08 -17.89 -18.43
CA ASP A 440 -0.98 -17.21 -19.18
C ASP A 440 -2.37 -17.66 -18.72
N GLY A 441 -2.58 -18.97 -18.51
CA GLY A 441 -3.82 -19.49 -17.98
C GLY A 441 -4.12 -19.02 -16.55
N LEU A 442 -3.09 -18.89 -15.70
CA LEU A 442 -3.23 -18.36 -14.34
C LEU A 442 -3.55 -16.86 -14.36
N MET A 443 -2.86 -16.09 -15.19
CA MET A 443 -3.10 -14.66 -15.39
C MET A 443 -4.54 -14.41 -15.86
N TYR A 444 -5.03 -15.20 -16.79
CA TYR A 444 -6.42 -15.11 -17.26
C TYR A 444 -7.43 -15.33 -16.13
N LYS A 445 -7.26 -16.41 -15.34
CA LYS A 445 -8.16 -16.72 -14.23
C LYS A 445 -8.17 -15.63 -13.16
N THR A 446 -6.99 -15.12 -12.81
CA THR A 446 -6.88 -14.02 -11.83
C THR A 446 -7.44 -12.71 -12.39
N ALA A 447 -7.29 -12.43 -13.69
CA ALA A 447 -7.90 -11.27 -14.34
C ALA A 447 -9.44 -11.37 -14.39
N CYS A 448 -10.01 -12.55 -14.63
CA CYS A 448 -11.46 -12.77 -14.54
C CYS A 448 -11.99 -12.46 -13.12
N LEU A 449 -11.29 -12.95 -12.10
CA LEU A 449 -11.65 -12.69 -10.70
C LEU A 449 -11.49 -11.21 -10.34
N ALA A 450 -10.42 -10.56 -10.79
CA ALA A 450 -10.21 -9.13 -10.64
C ALA A 450 -11.32 -8.31 -11.30
N PHE A 451 -11.70 -8.64 -12.54
CA PHE A 451 -12.79 -7.99 -13.26
C PHE A 451 -14.11 -8.10 -12.51
N ALA A 452 -14.47 -9.31 -12.06
CA ALA A 452 -15.70 -9.54 -11.30
C ALA A 452 -15.71 -8.78 -9.96
N GLY A 453 -14.59 -8.80 -9.24
CA GLY A 453 -14.42 -8.09 -7.99
C GLY A 453 -14.52 -6.56 -8.16
N LEU A 454 -13.87 -6.00 -9.19
CA LEU A 454 -13.97 -4.57 -9.50
C LEU A 454 -15.38 -4.18 -9.98
N ALA A 455 -16.11 -5.05 -10.68
CA ALA A 455 -17.51 -4.80 -11.01
C ALA A 455 -18.38 -4.71 -9.75
N MET A 456 -18.20 -5.66 -8.82
CA MET A 456 -18.89 -5.64 -7.51
C MET A 456 -18.53 -4.39 -6.70
N LEU A 457 -17.26 -3.95 -6.75
CA LEU A 457 -16.82 -2.70 -6.14
C LEU A 457 -17.60 -1.50 -6.69
N LEU A 458 -17.75 -1.38 -8.01
CA LEU A 458 -18.48 -0.29 -8.64
C LEU A 458 -19.96 -0.32 -8.26
N ILE A 459 -20.60 -1.50 -8.28
CA ILE A 459 -22.02 -1.67 -7.94
C ILE A 459 -22.27 -1.29 -6.47
N THR A 460 -21.52 -1.87 -5.55
CA THR A 460 -21.67 -1.59 -4.12
C THR A 460 -21.31 -0.14 -3.76
N GLY A 461 -20.35 0.45 -4.50
CA GLY A 461 -20.00 1.86 -4.38
C GLY A 461 -21.11 2.79 -4.85
N ALA A 462 -21.77 2.46 -5.96
CA ALA A 462 -22.90 3.23 -6.45
C ALA A 462 -24.10 3.19 -5.47
N ILE A 463 -24.37 2.04 -4.85
CA ILE A 463 -25.42 1.92 -3.84
C ILE A 463 -25.07 2.78 -2.61
N TRP A 464 -23.83 2.69 -2.12
CA TRP A 464 -23.39 3.50 -0.98
C TRP A 464 -23.40 5.00 -1.31
N ALA A 465 -22.93 5.41 -2.49
CA ALA A 465 -22.96 6.79 -2.94
C ALA A 465 -24.37 7.35 -3.01
N ASN A 466 -25.35 6.55 -3.46
CA ASN A 466 -26.75 6.96 -3.47
C ASN A 466 -27.32 7.18 -2.06
N GLU A 467 -26.93 6.34 -1.08
CA GLU A 467 -27.32 6.50 0.32
C GLU A 467 -26.68 7.75 0.94
N SER A 468 -25.37 7.95 0.74
CA SER A 468 -24.59 9.02 1.38
C SER A 468 -24.75 10.38 0.71
N TRP A 469 -24.90 10.41 -0.62
CA TRP A 469 -24.88 11.65 -1.42
C TRP A 469 -26.17 11.92 -2.20
N GLY A 470 -27.15 11.02 -2.11
CA GLY A 470 -28.40 11.10 -2.87
C GLY A 470 -28.25 10.86 -4.38
N ARG A 471 -27.12 10.35 -4.83
CA ARG A 471 -26.81 10.06 -6.23
C ARG A 471 -25.87 8.87 -6.35
N PRO A 472 -26.13 7.90 -7.24
CA PRO A 472 -25.33 6.69 -7.36
C PRO A 472 -23.97 6.91 -8.04
N TRP A 473 -23.78 8.06 -8.71
CA TRP A 473 -22.57 8.39 -9.46
C TRP A 473 -22.39 9.90 -9.61
N GLY A 474 -21.16 10.40 -9.41
CA GLY A 474 -20.84 11.81 -9.48
C GLY A 474 -19.57 12.16 -10.24
N PHE A 475 -18.91 11.17 -10.88
CA PHE A 475 -17.59 11.32 -11.51
C PHE A 475 -16.52 11.87 -10.56
N ASP A 476 -16.64 11.55 -9.27
CA ASP A 476 -15.57 11.81 -8.32
C ASP A 476 -14.30 11.09 -8.75
N SER A 477 -13.16 11.61 -8.31
CA SER A 477 -11.84 11.09 -8.73
C SER A 477 -11.67 9.61 -8.40
N LYS A 478 -12.18 9.11 -7.26
CA LYS A 478 -12.13 7.67 -6.91
C LYS A 478 -13.09 6.82 -7.74
N GLU A 479 -14.30 7.32 -7.99
CA GLU A 479 -15.27 6.65 -8.86
C GLU A 479 -14.69 6.48 -10.27
N THR A 480 -14.16 7.57 -10.83
CA THR A 480 -13.55 7.59 -12.17
C THR A 480 -12.33 6.68 -12.25
N GLY A 481 -11.45 6.71 -11.24
CA GLY A 481 -10.27 5.85 -11.17
C GLY A 481 -10.64 4.36 -11.10
N ALA A 482 -11.62 4.00 -10.28
CA ALA A 482 -12.13 2.64 -10.17
C ALA A 482 -12.77 2.15 -11.50
N LEU A 483 -13.52 3.03 -12.18
CA LEU A 483 -14.10 2.74 -13.47
C LEU A 483 -13.02 2.47 -14.54
N ILE A 484 -11.97 3.30 -14.59
CA ILE A 484 -10.85 3.11 -15.53
C ILE A 484 -10.12 1.79 -15.26
N ALA A 485 -9.88 1.46 -13.98
CA ALA A 485 -9.29 0.18 -13.61
C ALA A 485 -10.16 -1.00 -14.08
N TRP A 486 -11.47 -0.96 -13.84
CA TRP A 486 -12.40 -1.98 -14.29
C TRP A 486 -12.47 -2.10 -15.83
N LEU A 487 -12.56 -0.97 -16.55
CA LEU A 487 -12.56 -0.94 -18.02
C LEU A 487 -11.26 -1.53 -18.59
N THR A 488 -10.13 -1.37 -17.92
CA THR A 488 -8.84 -1.96 -18.36
C THR A 488 -8.90 -3.49 -18.27
N TYR A 489 -9.49 -4.07 -17.21
CA TYR A 489 -9.70 -5.52 -17.12
C TYR A 489 -10.80 -5.99 -18.09
N ALA A 490 -11.82 -5.17 -18.36
CA ALA A 490 -12.80 -5.45 -19.41
C ALA A 490 -12.13 -5.52 -20.80
N ALA A 491 -11.23 -4.57 -21.11
CA ALA A 491 -10.46 -4.57 -22.34
C ALA A 491 -9.53 -5.79 -22.44
N PHE A 492 -8.88 -6.18 -21.33
CA PHE A 492 -8.10 -7.42 -21.24
C PHE A 492 -8.95 -8.63 -21.66
N LEU A 493 -10.13 -8.80 -21.06
CA LEU A 493 -11.00 -9.94 -21.36
C LEU A 493 -11.57 -9.87 -22.78
N HIS A 494 -12.01 -8.67 -23.21
CA HIS A 494 -12.55 -8.46 -24.54
C HIS A 494 -11.55 -8.80 -25.65
N THR A 495 -10.32 -8.27 -25.55
CA THR A 495 -9.29 -8.54 -26.55
C THR A 495 -8.87 -10.00 -26.56
N ARG A 496 -8.85 -10.65 -25.41
CA ARG A 496 -8.54 -12.08 -25.30
C ARG A 496 -9.62 -12.97 -25.94
N ILE A 497 -10.88 -12.71 -25.65
CA ILE A 497 -12.01 -13.52 -26.12
C ILE A 497 -12.30 -13.24 -27.61
N SER A 498 -12.32 -11.96 -28.02
CA SER A 498 -12.76 -11.58 -29.37
C SER A 498 -11.64 -11.58 -30.40
N ARG A 499 -10.37 -11.34 -29.99
CA ARG A 499 -9.22 -11.20 -30.90
C ARG A 499 -8.13 -12.24 -30.68
N GLY A 500 -8.32 -13.15 -29.70
CA GLY A 500 -7.32 -14.16 -29.36
C GLY A 500 -6.00 -13.60 -28.80
N TRP A 501 -6.00 -12.35 -28.29
CA TRP A 501 -4.81 -11.78 -27.67
C TRP A 501 -4.48 -12.53 -26.39
N SER A 502 -3.30 -13.11 -26.37
CA SER A 502 -2.77 -13.86 -25.23
C SER A 502 -1.32 -13.47 -24.97
N GLY A 503 -0.73 -14.00 -23.94
CA GLY A 503 0.67 -13.81 -23.68
C GLY A 503 1.05 -12.38 -23.33
N ARG A 504 1.99 -11.78 -24.06
CA ARG A 504 2.53 -10.43 -23.79
C ARG A 504 1.47 -9.34 -23.78
N SER A 505 0.54 -9.37 -24.74
CA SER A 505 -0.51 -8.36 -24.83
C SER A 505 -1.40 -8.39 -23.59
N SER A 506 -1.80 -9.59 -23.15
CA SER A 506 -2.54 -9.79 -21.90
C SER A 506 -1.75 -9.32 -20.68
N ALA A 507 -0.45 -9.60 -20.61
CA ALA A 507 0.40 -9.18 -19.50
C ALA A 507 0.48 -7.65 -19.38
N TYR A 508 0.58 -6.92 -20.49
CA TYR A 508 0.57 -5.44 -20.47
C TYR A 508 -0.76 -4.87 -19.97
N PHE A 509 -1.91 -5.46 -20.36
CA PHE A 509 -3.21 -5.04 -19.81
C PHE A 509 -3.32 -5.30 -18.31
N ALA A 510 -2.85 -6.45 -17.82
CA ALA A 510 -2.87 -6.76 -16.39
C ALA A 510 -1.99 -5.79 -15.59
N ILE A 511 -0.82 -5.43 -16.10
CA ILE A 511 0.07 -4.42 -15.49
C ILE A 511 -0.62 -3.05 -15.46
N LEU A 512 -1.17 -2.61 -16.59
CA LEU A 512 -1.84 -1.31 -16.68
C LEU A 512 -3.06 -1.24 -15.76
N GLY A 513 -3.86 -2.31 -15.69
CA GLY A 513 -5.01 -2.40 -14.78
C GLY A 513 -4.60 -2.26 -13.32
N PHE A 514 -3.52 -2.91 -12.90
CA PHE A 514 -3.01 -2.77 -11.54
C PHE A 514 -2.44 -1.36 -11.26
N LEU A 515 -1.79 -0.74 -12.22
CA LEU A 515 -1.32 0.66 -12.06
C LEU A 515 -2.49 1.62 -11.83
N PHE A 516 -3.62 1.43 -12.52
CA PHE A 516 -4.84 2.22 -12.26
C PHE A 516 -5.45 1.91 -10.87
N VAL A 517 -5.38 0.65 -10.40
CA VAL A 517 -5.79 0.30 -9.03
C VAL A 517 -4.93 1.04 -8.00
N ILE A 518 -3.60 1.02 -8.14
CA ILE A 518 -2.69 1.74 -7.23
C ILE A 518 -2.90 3.25 -7.32
N PHE A 519 -3.13 3.80 -8.51
CA PHE A 519 -3.45 5.22 -8.67
C PHE A 519 -4.76 5.57 -7.95
N THR A 520 -5.79 4.74 -8.06
CA THR A 520 -7.08 4.95 -7.36
C THR A 520 -6.90 4.83 -5.84
N TYR A 521 -6.11 3.87 -5.39
CA TYR A 521 -5.86 3.61 -3.97
C TYR A 521 -5.06 4.74 -3.31
N LEU A 522 -3.94 5.17 -3.90
CA LEU A 522 -3.02 6.16 -3.34
C LEU A 522 -3.14 7.52 -4.04
N GLY A 523 -3.06 7.54 -5.37
CA GLY A 523 -2.96 8.78 -6.13
C GLY A 523 -4.16 9.68 -5.95
N VAL A 524 -5.36 9.12 -6.02
CA VAL A 524 -6.59 9.88 -5.85
C VAL A 524 -6.70 10.46 -4.44
N SER A 525 -6.37 9.68 -3.41
CA SER A 525 -6.52 10.10 -2.01
C SER A 525 -5.64 11.31 -1.66
N TYR A 526 -4.49 11.47 -2.32
CA TYR A 526 -3.49 12.46 -1.97
C TYR A 526 -3.23 13.53 -3.03
N LEU A 527 -3.49 13.24 -4.30
CA LEU A 527 -3.14 14.14 -5.41
C LEU A 527 -4.35 14.89 -5.97
N LEU A 528 -5.55 14.35 -5.80
CA LEU A 528 -6.75 14.90 -6.42
C LEU A 528 -7.78 15.30 -5.36
N PRO A 529 -8.40 16.49 -5.51
CA PRO A 529 -9.53 16.86 -4.67
C PRO A 529 -10.76 16.00 -5.03
N GLY A 530 -11.59 15.68 -4.04
CA GLY A 530 -12.83 14.94 -4.26
C GLY A 530 -13.57 14.64 -2.96
N LEU A 531 -14.75 14.05 -3.09
CA LEU A 531 -15.58 13.62 -1.95
C LEU A 531 -14.91 12.54 -1.10
N HIS A 532 -13.92 11.87 -1.64
CA HIS A 532 -13.14 10.80 -0.99
C HIS A 532 -11.77 11.28 -0.46
N SER A 533 -11.53 12.58 -0.36
CA SER A 533 -10.26 13.14 0.16
C SER A 533 -10.17 13.21 1.69
N TYR A 534 -11.04 12.49 2.40
CA TYR A 534 -11.08 12.37 3.85
C TYR A 534 -10.13 11.29 4.41
N ALA A 535 -9.34 10.65 3.59
CA ALA A 535 -8.42 9.59 3.98
C ALA A 535 -7.12 10.13 4.61
#